data_2f701cc930693446c4ac70c24d0d11ba
#
_entry.id   2f701cc930693446c4ac70c24d0d11ba
#
_cell.length_a   1.000
_cell.length_b   1.000
_cell.length_c   1.000
_cell.angle_alpha   90.00
_cell.angle_beta   90.00
_cell.angle_gamma   90.00
#
_symmetry.space_group_name_H-M   'P 1'
#
loop_
_entity.id
_entity.type
_entity.pdbx_description
1 polymer ?
#
loop_
_entity_poly.entity_id
_entity_poly.type
_entity_poly.pdbx_seq_one_letter_code
_entity_poly.pdbx_strand_id
1 'polypeptide(L)'
;MIKVTLTNEILKYITEIEQNRYKVSSIKLSQTVMNKLRKNSKKKSTYASNKIEGNPLSEKQVDEVIENDERKHYLKPEQEVRNYFLALNFLEQKITRKEKFSKKLILDVQKLVEKGASKEKIGLRGPMPPGVLFAVYDSKTGRPDYIPDLLDELVTYVNTTDDHPLIVAAVVHYQLVTIHPFEDGNGRTARLLSGYIMDLNGYGFNGIGSLEEYFAYDIDEYYEAIQMGLPALYYSGRDNPPHPEIWINYFLRMVKLYSGKVCDLQMASNEEDVAASLSFLKGKEKELLRLLIMDYKGEFTPIEVSRKLSVTNKTIINRLAVLVK
;
A
#
# COMPACT_ATOMS: atom_id res chain seq x y z
N MET A 1 3.74 -23.00 -6.20
CA MET A 1 4.00 -21.53 -6.32
C MET A 1 4.54 -21.24 -7.70
N ILE A 2 4.13 -20.13 -8.33
CA ILE A 2 4.71 -19.71 -9.60
C ILE A 2 6.20 -19.44 -9.43
N LYS A 3 6.99 -19.82 -10.47
CA LYS A 3 8.43 -19.57 -10.49
C LYS A 3 8.70 -18.28 -11.24
N VAL A 4 9.42 -17.37 -10.62
CA VAL A 4 9.76 -16.07 -11.20
C VAL A 4 11.22 -16.07 -11.62
N THR A 5 11.48 -15.77 -12.89
CA THR A 5 12.83 -15.53 -13.39
C THR A 5 13.11 -14.03 -13.38
N LEU A 6 14.23 -13.63 -12.78
CA LEU A 6 14.64 -12.23 -12.76
C LEU A 6 15.06 -11.79 -14.17
N THR A 7 14.29 -10.87 -14.73
CA THR A 7 14.62 -10.21 -16.00
C THR A 7 15.24 -8.83 -15.77
N ASN A 8 15.88 -8.28 -16.79
CA ASN A 8 16.41 -6.90 -16.72
C ASN A 8 15.31 -5.88 -16.43
N GLU A 9 14.08 -6.11 -16.88
CA GLU A 9 12.95 -5.24 -16.64
C GLU A 9 12.52 -5.28 -15.16
N ILE A 10 12.40 -6.48 -14.57
CA ILE A 10 12.13 -6.68 -13.15
C ILE A 10 13.20 -5.96 -12.31
N LEU A 11 14.48 -6.16 -12.61
CA LEU A 11 15.58 -5.51 -11.89
C LEU A 11 15.53 -3.98 -12.00
N LYS A 12 15.14 -3.46 -13.18
CA LYS A 12 14.95 -2.01 -13.37
C LYS A 12 13.84 -1.47 -12.47
N TYR A 13 12.66 -2.11 -12.45
CA TYR A 13 11.57 -1.68 -11.56
C TYR A 13 11.97 -1.72 -10.09
N ILE A 14 12.60 -2.81 -9.64
CA ILE A 14 13.07 -2.93 -8.25
C ILE A 14 14.05 -1.80 -7.92
N THR A 15 15.01 -1.52 -8.82
CA THR A 15 15.98 -0.43 -8.61
C THR A 15 15.30 0.93 -8.47
N GLU A 16 14.33 1.24 -9.32
CA GLU A 16 13.60 2.51 -9.26
C GLU A 16 12.74 2.61 -7.99
N ILE A 17 12.11 1.51 -7.54
CA ILE A 17 11.36 1.44 -6.30
C ILE A 17 12.28 1.65 -5.09
N GLU A 18 13.48 1.04 -5.09
CA GLU A 18 14.49 1.25 -4.03
C GLU A 18 14.95 2.71 -3.94
N GLN A 19 15.16 3.36 -5.08
CA GLN A 19 15.48 4.79 -5.11
C GLN A 19 14.35 5.64 -4.50
N ASN A 20 13.10 5.33 -4.82
CA ASN A 20 11.95 6.00 -4.23
C ASN A 20 11.85 5.73 -2.72
N ARG A 21 12.06 4.49 -2.29
CA ARG A 21 12.08 4.10 -0.87
C ARG A 21 13.12 4.89 -0.09
N TYR A 22 14.32 5.02 -0.63
CA TYR A 22 15.37 5.83 -0.02
C TYR A 22 14.96 7.31 0.10
N LYS A 23 14.42 7.91 -0.97
CA LYS A 23 13.93 9.30 -0.95
C LYS A 23 12.85 9.48 0.11
N VAL A 24 11.83 8.61 0.14
CA VAL A 24 10.74 8.66 1.13
C VAL A 24 11.28 8.59 2.56
N SER A 25 12.28 7.74 2.83
CA SER A 25 12.88 7.60 4.16
C SER A 25 13.68 8.83 4.61
N SER A 26 14.18 9.62 3.67
CA SER A 26 14.95 10.83 3.96
C SER A 26 14.11 12.08 4.27
N ILE A 27 12.83 12.08 3.88
CA ILE A 27 11.90 13.19 4.10
C ILE A 27 11.25 13.07 5.48
N LYS A 28 11.45 14.07 6.33
CA LYS A 28 10.83 14.13 7.65
C LYS A 28 9.61 15.04 7.61
N LEU A 29 8.46 14.48 7.98
CA LEU A 29 7.21 15.22 8.13
C LEU A 29 6.83 15.29 9.60
N SER A 30 6.11 16.35 9.99
CA SER A 30 5.50 16.40 11.32
C SER A 30 4.49 15.25 11.52
N GLN A 31 4.31 14.82 12.78
CA GLN A 31 3.38 13.74 13.09
C GLN A 31 1.95 14.05 12.66
N THR A 32 1.55 15.32 12.73
CA THR A 32 0.22 15.79 12.31
C THR A 32 0.01 15.59 10.81
N VAL A 33 0.97 16.01 9.98
CA VAL A 33 0.92 15.84 8.52
C VAL A 33 0.95 14.35 8.17
N MET A 34 1.83 13.58 8.82
CA MET A 34 1.93 12.14 8.61
C MET A 34 0.60 11.42 8.88
N ASN A 35 -0.05 11.72 10.01
CA ASN A 35 -1.34 11.12 10.38
C ASN A 35 -2.44 11.47 9.38
N LYS A 36 -2.48 12.72 8.90
CA LYS A 36 -3.42 13.17 7.86
C LYS A 36 -3.22 12.40 6.56
N LEU A 37 -1.98 12.29 6.10
CA LEU A 37 -1.65 11.55 4.87
C LEU A 37 -2.03 10.07 4.97
N ARG A 38 -1.71 9.41 6.08
CA ARG A 38 -2.07 8.01 6.34
C ARG A 38 -3.58 7.79 6.36
N LYS A 39 -4.33 8.66 7.03
CA LYS A 39 -5.80 8.58 7.06
C LYS A 39 -6.37 8.68 5.65
N ASN A 40 -5.93 9.66 4.86
CA ASN A 40 -6.37 9.83 3.48
C ASN A 40 -6.01 8.62 2.61
N SER A 41 -4.80 8.07 2.77
CA SER A 41 -4.35 6.89 2.03
C SER A 41 -5.23 5.67 2.30
N LYS A 42 -5.58 5.40 3.56
CA LYS A 42 -6.49 4.31 3.92
C LYS A 42 -7.88 4.48 3.32
N LYS A 43 -8.42 5.70 3.26
CA LYS A 43 -9.71 6.00 2.61
C LYS A 43 -9.65 5.68 1.12
N LYS A 44 -8.62 6.14 0.43
CA LYS A 44 -8.41 5.89 -0.99
C LYS A 44 -8.21 4.40 -1.30
N SER A 45 -7.41 3.70 -0.50
CA SER A 45 -7.23 2.26 -0.58
C SER A 45 -8.56 1.52 -0.42
N THR A 46 -9.37 1.93 0.56
CA THR A 46 -10.71 1.39 0.80
C THR A 46 -11.62 1.61 -0.40
N TYR A 47 -11.68 2.83 -0.92
CA TYR A 47 -12.49 3.13 -2.10
C TYR A 47 -12.04 2.31 -3.31
N ALA A 48 -10.76 2.36 -3.65
CA ALA A 48 -10.23 1.73 -4.84
C ALA A 48 -10.40 0.20 -4.82
N SER A 49 -10.10 -0.44 -3.69
CA SER A 49 -10.23 -1.90 -3.58
C SER A 49 -11.69 -2.38 -3.68
N ASN A 50 -12.64 -1.63 -3.10
CA ASN A 50 -14.06 -1.96 -3.23
C ASN A 50 -14.60 -1.65 -4.64
N LYS A 51 -14.12 -0.60 -5.30
CA LYS A 51 -14.46 -0.28 -6.68
C LYS A 51 -14.08 -1.40 -7.65
N ILE A 52 -12.89 -2.03 -7.48
CA ILE A 52 -12.46 -3.19 -8.28
C ILE A 52 -13.48 -4.34 -8.17
N GLU A 53 -14.09 -4.54 -7.00
CA GLU A 53 -15.12 -5.56 -6.77
C GLU A 53 -16.55 -5.12 -7.16
N GLY A 54 -16.67 -3.97 -7.84
CA GLY A 54 -17.96 -3.47 -8.30
C GLY A 54 -18.83 -2.78 -7.26
N ASN A 55 -18.26 -2.38 -6.11
CA ASN A 55 -18.99 -1.60 -5.10
C ASN A 55 -19.46 -0.26 -5.69
N PRO A 56 -20.76 0.09 -5.61
CA PRO A 56 -21.33 1.24 -6.31
C PRO A 56 -21.09 2.59 -5.61
N LEU A 57 -20.52 2.60 -4.40
CA LEU A 57 -20.36 3.84 -3.65
C LEU A 57 -19.28 4.74 -4.27
N SER A 58 -19.58 6.02 -4.33
CA SER A 58 -18.62 7.07 -4.72
C SER A 58 -17.58 7.28 -3.61
N GLU A 59 -16.43 7.88 -3.94
CA GLU A 59 -15.38 8.19 -2.97
C GLU A 59 -15.91 9.02 -1.79
N LYS A 60 -16.78 10.00 -2.05
CA LYS A 60 -17.43 10.82 -1.02
C LYS A 60 -18.29 9.98 -0.07
N GLN A 61 -19.08 9.04 -0.60
CA GLN A 61 -19.90 8.15 0.22
C GLN A 61 -19.04 7.19 1.05
N VAL A 62 -17.91 6.72 0.50
CA VAL A 62 -16.93 5.93 1.24
C VAL A 62 -16.36 6.73 2.42
N ASP A 63 -16.02 8.01 2.19
CA ASP A 63 -15.56 8.89 3.27
C ASP A 63 -16.62 9.08 4.36
N GLU A 64 -17.88 9.27 3.97
CA GLU A 64 -19.00 9.40 4.91
C GLU A 64 -19.22 8.13 5.75
N VAL A 65 -19.08 6.94 5.16
CA VAL A 65 -19.17 5.66 5.87
C VAL A 65 -18.04 5.49 6.87
N ILE A 66 -16.81 5.88 6.51
CA ILE A 66 -15.64 5.74 7.38
C ILE A 66 -15.68 6.74 8.55
N GLU A 67 -16.21 7.95 8.31
CA GLU A 67 -16.25 9.01 9.34
C GLU A 67 -17.43 8.87 10.29
N ASN A 68 -18.53 8.26 9.89
CA ASN A 68 -19.75 8.09 10.68
C ASN A 68 -19.90 6.64 11.21
N ASP A 69 -18.95 6.19 12.03
CA ASP A 69 -18.89 4.80 12.56
C ASP A 69 -19.96 4.45 13.62
N GLU A 70 -20.85 5.38 13.98
CA GLU A 70 -21.87 5.19 15.02
C GLU A 70 -23.17 4.52 14.52
N ARG A 71 -23.28 4.20 13.25
CA ARG A 71 -24.48 3.56 12.69
C ARG A 71 -24.65 2.13 13.18
N LYS A 72 -25.87 1.79 13.59
CA LYS A 72 -26.22 0.41 14.02
C LYS A 72 -26.41 -0.57 12.87
N HIS A 73 -26.74 -0.07 11.68
CA HIS A 73 -27.00 -0.89 10.49
C HIS A 73 -26.37 -0.26 9.26
N TYR A 74 -25.78 -1.10 8.42
CA TYR A 74 -25.16 -0.76 7.15
C TYR A 74 -25.81 -1.56 6.03
N LEU A 75 -25.97 -0.95 4.86
CA LEU A 75 -26.26 -1.68 3.64
C LEU A 75 -25.01 -2.47 3.21
N LYS A 76 -25.19 -3.53 2.41
CA LYS A 76 -24.08 -4.39 1.98
C LYS A 76 -22.87 -3.58 1.45
N PRO A 77 -23.02 -2.62 0.51
CA PRO A 77 -21.91 -1.83 0.01
C PRO A 77 -21.19 -1.00 1.10
N GLU A 78 -21.94 -0.43 2.04
CA GLU A 78 -21.39 0.33 3.16
C GLU A 78 -20.63 -0.59 4.13
N GLN A 79 -21.17 -1.79 4.38
CA GLN A 79 -20.53 -2.78 5.23
C GLN A 79 -19.20 -3.28 4.64
N GLU A 80 -19.13 -3.50 3.33
CA GLU A 80 -17.90 -3.88 2.62
C GLU A 80 -16.80 -2.81 2.78
N VAL A 81 -17.15 -1.54 2.59
CA VAL A 81 -16.27 -0.39 2.79
C VAL A 81 -15.75 -0.35 4.21
N ARG A 82 -16.64 -0.41 5.20
CA ARG A 82 -16.29 -0.41 6.62
C ARG A 82 -15.36 -1.56 6.97
N ASN A 83 -15.67 -2.75 6.50
CA ASN A 83 -14.88 -3.96 6.73
C ASN A 83 -13.46 -3.84 6.17
N TYR A 84 -13.31 -3.33 4.95
CA TYR A 84 -12.00 -3.14 4.33
C TYR A 84 -11.14 -2.14 5.13
N PHE A 85 -11.74 -1.02 5.54
CA PHE A 85 -11.05 -0.03 6.38
C PHE A 85 -10.62 -0.60 7.74
N LEU A 86 -11.46 -1.42 8.37
CA LEU A 86 -11.12 -2.12 9.61
C LEU A 86 -10.02 -3.17 9.40
N ALA A 87 -10.01 -3.85 8.24
CA ALA A 87 -8.97 -4.81 7.90
C ALA A 87 -7.60 -4.12 7.71
N LEU A 88 -7.55 -2.93 7.09
CA LEU A 88 -6.34 -2.11 7.02
C LEU A 88 -5.81 -1.74 8.42
N ASN A 89 -6.68 -1.32 9.33
CA ASN A 89 -6.29 -0.99 10.71
C ASN A 89 -5.81 -2.23 11.48
N PHE A 90 -6.44 -3.38 11.27
CA PHE A 90 -6.02 -4.65 11.85
C PHE A 90 -4.61 -5.05 11.37
N LEU A 91 -4.34 -4.96 10.08
CA LEU A 91 -3.03 -5.28 9.50
C LEU A 91 -1.94 -4.31 9.99
N GLU A 92 -2.22 -3.02 10.13
CA GLU A 92 -1.27 -2.06 10.70
C GLU A 92 -0.82 -2.46 12.12
N GLN A 93 -1.75 -2.96 12.95
CA GLN A 93 -1.40 -3.48 14.28
C GLN A 93 -0.52 -4.74 14.19
N LYS A 94 -0.77 -5.62 13.20
CA LYS A 94 0.03 -6.81 12.97
C LYS A 94 1.45 -6.47 12.48
N ILE A 95 1.57 -5.49 11.60
CA ILE A 95 2.86 -4.95 11.12
C ILE A 95 3.68 -4.40 12.29
N THR A 96 3.05 -3.59 13.15
CA THR A 96 3.71 -3.02 14.33
C THR A 96 4.28 -4.11 15.25
N ARG A 97 3.60 -5.25 15.36
CA ARG A 97 4.05 -6.44 16.14
C ARG A 97 4.99 -7.34 15.37
N LYS A 98 5.27 -7.05 14.10
CA LYS A 98 6.06 -7.90 13.19
C LYS A 98 5.55 -9.35 13.13
N GLU A 99 4.23 -9.52 13.13
CA GLU A 99 3.62 -10.84 13.11
C GLU A 99 3.94 -11.54 11.77
N LYS A 100 4.33 -12.82 11.85
CA LYS A 100 4.67 -13.60 10.65
C LYS A 100 3.42 -13.90 9.82
N PHE A 101 3.61 -14.01 8.50
CA PHE A 101 2.58 -14.46 7.59
C PHE A 101 2.14 -15.88 7.95
N SER A 102 0.83 -16.10 8.03
CA SER A 102 0.28 -17.38 8.50
C SER A 102 -1.10 -17.65 7.92
N LYS A 103 -1.50 -18.91 7.85
CA LYS A 103 -2.86 -19.31 7.44
C LYS A 103 -3.93 -18.66 8.34
N LYS A 104 -3.64 -18.56 9.65
CA LYS A 104 -4.52 -17.85 10.57
C LYS A 104 -4.72 -16.38 10.17
N LEU A 105 -3.65 -15.67 9.79
CA LEU A 105 -3.75 -14.29 9.32
C LEU A 105 -4.61 -14.17 8.06
N ILE A 106 -4.44 -15.09 7.10
CA ILE A 106 -5.25 -15.14 5.88
C ILE A 106 -6.74 -15.27 6.23
N LEU A 107 -7.09 -16.20 7.10
CA LEU A 107 -8.47 -16.43 7.55
C LEU A 107 -9.03 -15.25 8.36
N ASP A 108 -8.24 -14.66 9.25
CA ASP A 108 -8.66 -13.51 10.06
C ASP A 108 -8.96 -12.29 9.16
N VAL A 109 -8.14 -12.03 8.13
CA VAL A 109 -8.37 -10.93 7.17
C VAL A 109 -9.66 -11.15 6.37
N GLN A 110 -9.86 -12.35 5.80
CA GLN A 110 -11.09 -12.64 5.06
C GLN A 110 -12.34 -12.52 5.96
N LYS A 111 -12.26 -13.03 7.18
CA LYS A 111 -13.36 -12.90 8.15
C LYS A 111 -13.71 -11.43 8.43
N LEU A 112 -12.71 -10.54 8.49
CA LEU A 112 -12.96 -9.11 8.66
C LEU A 112 -13.59 -8.51 7.41
N VAL A 113 -13.08 -8.83 6.22
CA VAL A 113 -13.56 -8.33 4.93
C VAL A 113 -15.02 -8.68 4.72
N GLU A 114 -15.45 -9.90 5.07
CA GLU A 114 -16.81 -10.40 4.81
C GLU A 114 -17.78 -10.27 5.98
N LYS A 115 -17.34 -9.80 7.14
CA LYS A 115 -18.16 -9.73 8.35
C LYS A 115 -19.45 -8.91 8.15
N GLY A 116 -20.60 -9.60 8.09
CA GLY A 116 -21.91 -8.97 7.94
C GLY A 116 -22.19 -8.38 6.54
N ALA A 117 -21.26 -8.49 5.60
CA ALA A 117 -21.44 -8.05 4.21
C ALA A 117 -21.98 -9.18 3.33
N SER A 118 -21.50 -10.39 3.53
CA SER A 118 -21.97 -11.58 2.82
C SER A 118 -22.88 -12.44 3.70
N LYS A 119 -23.87 -13.10 3.06
CA LYS A 119 -24.65 -14.18 3.66
C LYS A 119 -23.95 -15.54 3.52
N GLU A 120 -22.86 -15.57 2.76
CA GLU A 120 -22.10 -16.75 2.45
C GLU A 120 -21.20 -17.15 3.62
N LYS A 121 -20.69 -18.37 3.53
CA LYS A 121 -19.87 -18.94 4.61
C LYS A 121 -18.56 -18.19 4.75
N ILE A 122 -18.28 -17.70 5.94
CA ILE A 122 -16.97 -17.19 6.31
C ILE A 122 -15.98 -18.36 6.48
N GLY A 123 -14.79 -18.25 5.93
CA GLY A 123 -13.77 -19.27 5.97
C GLY A 123 -13.60 -19.97 4.62
N LEU A 124 -12.93 -21.11 4.62
CA LEU A 124 -12.64 -21.84 3.38
C LEU A 124 -13.93 -22.30 2.71
N ARG A 125 -14.00 -22.11 1.39
CA ARG A 125 -15.13 -22.54 0.58
C ARG A 125 -15.25 -24.06 0.52
N GLY A 126 -16.46 -24.50 0.22
CA GLY A 126 -16.76 -25.87 -0.16
C GLY A 126 -16.57 -26.15 -1.66
N PRO A 127 -17.09 -27.30 -2.14
CA PRO A 127 -17.14 -27.60 -3.56
C PRO A 127 -17.91 -26.54 -4.33
N MET A 128 -17.37 -26.10 -5.47
CA MET A 128 -18.08 -25.19 -6.36
C MET A 128 -19.15 -25.93 -7.17
N PRO A 129 -20.31 -25.31 -7.44
CA PRO A 129 -21.30 -25.89 -8.34
C PRO A 129 -20.71 -26.13 -9.73
N PRO A 130 -21.17 -27.17 -10.45
CA PRO A 130 -20.78 -27.41 -11.83
C PRO A 130 -21.02 -26.18 -12.70
N GLY A 131 -20.01 -25.80 -13.53
CA GLY A 131 -20.07 -24.64 -14.43
C GLY A 131 -19.65 -23.32 -13.81
N VAL A 132 -19.35 -23.27 -12.51
CA VAL A 132 -18.74 -22.11 -11.87
C VAL A 132 -17.22 -22.25 -11.94
N LEU A 133 -16.61 -21.33 -12.66
CA LEU A 133 -15.19 -21.39 -13.00
C LEU A 133 -14.42 -20.34 -12.18
N PHE A 134 -14.03 -20.68 -10.95
CA PHE A 134 -13.34 -19.69 -10.10
C PHE A 134 -11.86 -19.96 -9.89
N ALA A 135 -11.44 -21.19 -9.83
CA ALA A 135 -10.06 -21.48 -9.49
C ALA A 135 -9.50 -22.65 -10.29
N VAL A 136 -8.23 -22.55 -10.59
CA VAL A 136 -7.44 -23.55 -11.30
C VAL A 136 -7.56 -24.93 -10.68
N TYR A 137 -7.52 -24.98 -9.38
CA TYR A 137 -7.49 -26.24 -8.62
C TYR A 137 -8.83 -26.97 -8.59
N ASP A 138 -9.94 -26.24 -8.81
CA ASP A 138 -11.26 -26.87 -8.95
C ASP A 138 -11.48 -27.52 -10.30
N SER A 139 -10.94 -26.95 -11.38
CA SER A 139 -11.10 -27.48 -12.73
C SER A 139 -10.33 -28.78 -12.96
N LYS A 140 -9.16 -28.94 -12.29
CA LYS A 140 -8.34 -30.17 -12.40
C LYS A 140 -8.74 -31.23 -11.40
N THR A 141 -9.15 -30.86 -10.23
CA THR A 141 -9.32 -31.78 -9.10
C THR A 141 -10.76 -31.88 -8.65
N GLY A 142 -11.59 -30.86 -8.89
CA GLY A 142 -12.94 -30.76 -8.33
C GLY A 142 -12.97 -30.84 -6.81
N ARG A 143 -11.83 -30.65 -6.16
CA ARG A 143 -11.60 -30.98 -4.75
C ARG A 143 -11.20 -29.76 -3.94
N PRO A 144 -12.11 -29.18 -3.15
CA PRO A 144 -11.79 -28.11 -2.22
C PRO A 144 -10.92 -28.56 -1.04
N ASP A 145 -10.78 -29.85 -0.81
CA ASP A 145 -9.92 -30.45 0.22
C ASP A 145 -8.43 -30.12 0.02
N TYR A 146 -7.98 -29.76 -1.19
CA TYR A 146 -6.62 -29.28 -1.43
C TYR A 146 -6.36 -27.83 -1.00
N ILE A 147 -7.39 -27.02 -0.76
CA ILE A 147 -7.22 -25.60 -0.39
C ILE A 147 -6.38 -25.42 0.87
N PRO A 148 -6.57 -26.17 1.96
CA PRO A 148 -5.75 -26.07 3.16
C PRO A 148 -4.27 -26.30 2.88
N ASP A 149 -3.93 -27.30 2.05
CA ASP A 149 -2.54 -27.65 1.72
C ASP A 149 -1.89 -26.58 0.86
N LEU A 150 -2.61 -26.05 -0.12
CA LEU A 150 -2.14 -24.95 -0.97
C LEU A 150 -1.88 -23.66 -0.19
N LEU A 151 -2.70 -23.38 0.83
CA LEU A 151 -2.44 -22.25 1.73
C LEU A 151 -1.23 -22.50 2.63
N ASP A 152 -1.00 -23.75 3.09
CA ASP A 152 0.17 -24.11 3.87
C ASP A 152 1.45 -24.04 3.03
N GLU A 153 1.39 -24.42 1.74
CA GLU A 153 2.48 -24.21 0.78
C GLU A 153 2.78 -22.73 0.58
N LEU A 154 1.75 -21.88 0.41
CA LEU A 154 1.92 -20.43 0.27
C LEU A 154 2.56 -19.83 1.51
N VAL A 155 2.11 -20.21 2.70
CA VAL A 155 2.66 -19.73 3.98
C VAL A 155 4.13 -20.18 4.12
N THR A 156 4.44 -21.41 3.76
CA THR A 156 5.82 -21.94 3.77
C THR A 156 6.70 -21.13 2.84
N TYR A 157 6.26 -20.93 1.59
CA TYR A 157 6.99 -20.11 0.61
C TYR A 157 7.32 -18.73 1.17
N VAL A 158 6.30 -17.98 1.66
CA VAL A 158 6.50 -16.62 2.19
C VAL A 158 7.52 -16.57 3.34
N ASN A 159 7.54 -17.59 4.19
CA ASN A 159 8.38 -17.57 5.37
C ASN A 159 9.80 -18.17 5.15
N THR A 160 10.04 -18.81 4.00
CA THR A 160 11.32 -19.53 3.75
C THR A 160 12.04 -19.14 2.48
N THR A 161 11.40 -18.38 1.58
CA THR A 161 12.01 -17.96 0.30
C THR A 161 13.04 -16.86 0.51
N ASP A 162 14.07 -16.86 -0.34
CA ASP A 162 15.04 -15.77 -0.49
C ASP A 162 14.66 -14.78 -1.61
N ASP A 163 13.49 -14.94 -2.20
CA ASP A 163 12.99 -14.02 -3.22
C ASP A 163 12.84 -12.60 -2.69
N HIS A 164 13.02 -11.63 -3.57
CA HIS A 164 12.86 -10.23 -3.21
C HIS A 164 11.43 -9.93 -2.67
N PRO A 165 11.26 -9.19 -1.56
CA PRO A 165 9.95 -8.98 -0.92
C PRO A 165 8.83 -8.47 -1.84
N LEU A 166 9.17 -7.65 -2.84
CA LEU A 166 8.19 -7.18 -3.84
C LEU A 166 7.72 -8.33 -4.77
N ILE A 167 8.59 -9.27 -5.08
CA ILE A 167 8.24 -10.49 -5.82
C ILE A 167 7.35 -11.37 -4.96
N VAL A 168 7.71 -11.56 -3.69
CA VAL A 168 6.90 -12.32 -2.73
C VAL A 168 5.49 -11.73 -2.62
N ALA A 169 5.36 -10.40 -2.52
CA ALA A 169 4.07 -9.72 -2.48
C ALA A 169 3.23 -9.97 -3.74
N ALA A 170 3.86 -9.89 -4.92
CA ALA A 170 3.20 -10.18 -6.20
C ALA A 170 2.76 -11.64 -6.30
N VAL A 171 3.59 -12.58 -5.84
CA VAL A 171 3.27 -14.02 -5.80
C VAL A 171 2.12 -14.29 -4.84
N VAL A 172 2.13 -13.72 -3.64
CA VAL A 172 1.04 -13.86 -2.65
C VAL A 172 -0.28 -13.38 -3.23
N HIS A 173 -0.28 -12.22 -3.88
CA HIS A 173 -1.47 -11.69 -4.54
C HIS A 173 -2.02 -12.68 -5.58
N TYR A 174 -1.19 -13.10 -6.53
CA TYR A 174 -1.56 -14.02 -7.59
C TYR A 174 -2.06 -15.37 -7.03
N GLN A 175 -1.32 -15.95 -6.09
CA GLN A 175 -1.65 -17.26 -5.55
C GLN A 175 -2.97 -17.24 -4.78
N LEU A 176 -3.27 -16.21 -3.99
CA LEU A 176 -4.54 -16.10 -3.30
C LEU A 176 -5.71 -15.95 -4.26
N VAL A 177 -5.56 -15.14 -5.32
CA VAL A 177 -6.60 -15.02 -6.36
C VAL A 177 -6.79 -16.34 -7.10
N THR A 178 -5.72 -17.08 -7.36
CA THR A 178 -5.73 -18.34 -8.14
C THR A 178 -6.22 -19.53 -7.31
N ILE A 179 -5.77 -19.69 -6.07
CA ILE A 179 -6.28 -20.71 -5.14
C ILE A 179 -7.77 -20.46 -4.89
N HIS A 180 -8.16 -19.20 -4.84
CA HIS A 180 -9.55 -18.76 -4.60
C HIS A 180 -10.15 -19.46 -3.39
N PRO A 181 -9.55 -19.32 -2.19
CA PRO A 181 -9.86 -20.18 -1.06
C PRO A 181 -11.23 -19.91 -0.40
N PHE A 182 -11.90 -18.83 -0.77
CA PHE A 182 -13.12 -18.36 -0.14
C PHE A 182 -14.29 -18.28 -1.13
N GLU A 183 -15.51 -18.27 -0.64
CA GLU A 183 -16.70 -18.03 -1.46
C GLU A 183 -16.78 -16.58 -1.94
N ASP A 184 -16.37 -15.60 -1.09
CA ASP A 184 -16.28 -14.18 -1.42
C ASP A 184 -15.07 -13.53 -0.71
N GLY A 185 -14.66 -12.34 -1.19
CA GLY A 185 -13.59 -11.55 -0.61
C GLY A 185 -12.16 -11.94 -1.01
N ASN A 186 -11.99 -12.84 -1.99
CA ASN A 186 -10.66 -13.30 -2.42
C ASN A 186 -9.78 -12.15 -2.93
N GLY A 187 -10.29 -11.30 -3.83
CA GLY A 187 -9.54 -10.17 -4.38
C GLY A 187 -9.16 -9.14 -3.30
N ARG A 188 -10.11 -8.75 -2.45
CA ARG A 188 -9.87 -7.83 -1.33
C ARG A 188 -8.83 -8.39 -0.36
N THR A 189 -8.93 -9.67 0.00
CA THR A 189 -7.96 -10.35 0.87
C THR A 189 -6.57 -10.43 0.22
N ALA A 190 -6.49 -10.72 -1.07
CA ALA A 190 -5.22 -10.78 -1.80
C ALA A 190 -4.51 -9.42 -1.84
N ARG A 191 -5.23 -8.33 -2.12
CA ARG A 191 -4.68 -6.97 -2.11
C ARG A 191 -4.19 -6.57 -0.72
N LEU A 192 -4.97 -6.80 0.32
CA LEU A 192 -4.58 -6.54 1.71
C LEU A 192 -3.34 -7.30 2.13
N LEU A 193 -3.24 -8.59 1.82
CA LEU A 193 -2.12 -9.43 2.24
C LEU A 193 -0.86 -9.19 1.42
N SER A 194 -0.95 -8.84 0.13
CA SER A 194 0.21 -8.40 -0.63
C SER A 194 0.78 -7.08 -0.09
N GLY A 195 -0.09 -6.12 0.26
CA GLY A 195 0.30 -4.90 0.97
C GLY A 195 0.97 -5.18 2.32
N TYR A 196 0.43 -6.12 3.09
CA TYR A 196 1.03 -6.56 4.35
C TYR A 196 2.46 -7.07 4.19
N ILE A 197 2.74 -7.89 3.16
CA ILE A 197 4.10 -8.36 2.85
C ILE A 197 5.03 -7.18 2.51
N MET A 198 4.54 -6.24 1.71
CA MET A 198 5.29 -5.03 1.38
C MET A 198 5.64 -4.23 2.64
N ASP A 199 4.65 -3.96 3.50
CA ASP A 199 4.80 -3.17 4.71
C ASP A 199 5.77 -3.80 5.70
N LEU A 200 5.67 -5.12 5.94
CA LEU A 200 6.60 -5.86 6.80
C LEU A 200 8.06 -5.73 6.38
N ASN A 201 8.30 -5.58 5.08
CA ASN A 201 9.62 -5.51 4.49
C ASN A 201 10.08 -4.08 4.15
N GLY A 202 9.36 -3.07 4.65
CA GLY A 202 9.74 -1.67 4.50
C GLY A 202 9.37 -1.03 3.16
N TYR A 203 8.44 -1.64 2.40
CA TYR A 203 7.87 -1.09 1.16
C TYR A 203 6.46 -0.50 1.35
N GLY A 204 6.07 -0.22 2.57
CA GLY A 204 4.81 0.45 2.89
C GLY A 204 4.86 1.97 2.79
N PHE A 205 6.02 2.54 2.44
CA PHE A 205 6.20 3.98 2.19
C PHE A 205 5.55 4.85 3.27
N ASN A 206 5.81 4.53 4.53
CA ASN A 206 5.24 5.20 5.71
C ASN A 206 3.70 5.14 5.83
N GLY A 207 3.03 4.25 5.11
CA GLY A 207 1.56 4.15 5.04
C GLY A 207 0.91 5.30 4.26
N ILE A 208 1.67 5.96 3.37
CA ILE A 208 1.20 7.05 2.52
C ILE A 208 0.95 6.52 1.11
N GLY A 209 -0.15 6.96 0.50
CA GLY A 209 -0.58 6.52 -0.82
C GLY A 209 -1.39 5.21 -0.77
N SER A 210 -1.89 4.78 -1.91
CA SER A 210 -2.67 3.57 -2.10
C SER A 210 -2.23 2.87 -3.38
N LEU A 211 -1.78 1.64 -3.27
CA LEU A 211 -1.46 0.81 -4.43
C LEU A 211 -2.73 0.41 -5.19
N GLU A 212 -3.83 0.23 -4.47
CA GLU A 212 -5.12 -0.15 -5.04
C GLU A 212 -5.68 0.90 -6.00
N GLU A 213 -5.33 2.19 -5.83
CA GLU A 213 -5.71 3.24 -6.80
C GLU A 213 -5.13 2.94 -8.19
N TYR A 214 -3.93 2.37 -8.27
CA TYR A 214 -3.29 2.02 -9.55
C TYR A 214 -3.93 0.79 -10.19
N PHE A 215 -4.35 -0.19 -9.41
CA PHE A 215 -5.13 -1.33 -9.92
C PHE A 215 -6.53 -0.90 -10.37
N ALA A 216 -7.17 0.02 -9.65
CA ALA A 216 -8.51 0.53 -9.95
C ALA A 216 -8.54 1.56 -11.09
N TYR A 217 -7.38 2.09 -11.51
CA TYR A 217 -7.27 3.05 -12.61
C TYR A 217 -7.65 2.41 -13.93
N ASP A 218 -7.15 1.19 -14.18
CA ASP A 218 -7.52 0.36 -15.32
C ASP A 218 -7.76 -1.07 -14.83
N ILE A 219 -9.03 -1.36 -14.54
CA ILE A 219 -9.46 -2.64 -13.99
C ILE A 219 -9.30 -3.76 -15.02
N ASP A 220 -9.48 -3.46 -16.29
CA ASP A 220 -9.35 -4.44 -17.37
C ASP A 220 -7.87 -4.85 -17.51
N GLU A 221 -6.94 -3.91 -17.53
CA GLU A 221 -5.49 -4.19 -17.55
C GLU A 221 -5.08 -5.01 -16.31
N TYR A 222 -5.63 -4.69 -15.14
CA TYR A 222 -5.35 -5.45 -13.91
C TYR A 222 -5.77 -6.93 -14.03
N TYR A 223 -6.97 -7.20 -14.55
CA TYR A 223 -7.43 -8.57 -14.74
C TYR A 223 -6.69 -9.29 -15.87
N GLU A 224 -6.37 -8.62 -16.97
CA GLU A 224 -5.56 -9.16 -18.05
C GLU A 224 -4.16 -9.56 -17.57
N ALA A 225 -3.53 -8.73 -16.75
CA ALA A 225 -2.23 -9.03 -16.17
C ALA A 225 -2.27 -10.26 -15.24
N ILE A 226 -3.32 -10.42 -14.43
CA ILE A 226 -3.52 -11.62 -13.61
C ILE A 226 -3.73 -12.88 -14.47
N GLN A 227 -4.39 -12.75 -15.61
CA GLN A 227 -4.61 -13.86 -16.54
C GLN A 227 -3.33 -14.31 -17.25
N MET A 228 -2.31 -13.46 -17.34
CA MET A 228 -1.01 -13.77 -17.97
C MET A 228 -1.13 -14.34 -19.38
N GLY A 229 -2.06 -13.81 -20.19
CA GLY A 229 -2.33 -14.28 -21.55
C GLY A 229 -3.10 -15.59 -21.63
N LEU A 230 -3.52 -16.18 -20.52
CA LEU A 230 -4.40 -17.35 -20.51
C LEU A 230 -5.84 -16.93 -20.85
N PRO A 231 -6.63 -17.79 -21.55
CA PRO A 231 -8.04 -17.51 -21.80
C PRO A 231 -8.83 -17.30 -20.50
N ALA A 232 -9.78 -16.36 -20.51
CA ALA A 232 -10.55 -15.95 -19.33
C ALA A 232 -11.30 -17.11 -18.65
N LEU A 233 -11.77 -18.08 -19.43
CA LEU A 233 -12.51 -19.24 -18.93
C LEU A 233 -11.64 -20.49 -18.79
N TYR A 234 -10.33 -20.39 -18.92
CA TYR A 234 -9.44 -21.53 -18.91
C TYR A 234 -8.51 -21.49 -17.70
N TYR A 235 -8.54 -22.52 -16.91
CA TYR A 235 -7.74 -22.64 -15.70
C TYR A 235 -6.54 -23.56 -15.83
N SER A 236 -6.51 -24.36 -16.90
CA SER A 236 -5.39 -25.23 -17.19
C SER A 236 -4.13 -24.38 -17.37
N GLY A 237 -3.13 -24.57 -16.52
CA GLY A 237 -1.87 -23.83 -16.56
C GLY A 237 -1.77 -22.62 -15.62
N ARG A 238 -2.83 -22.21 -14.91
CA ARG A 238 -2.73 -21.12 -13.94
C ARG A 238 -1.87 -21.43 -12.71
N ASP A 239 -1.76 -22.69 -12.35
CA ASP A 239 -0.85 -23.20 -11.33
C ASP A 239 0.62 -23.11 -11.77
N ASN A 240 0.88 -23.10 -13.08
CA ASN A 240 2.17 -22.92 -13.69
C ASN A 240 2.01 -22.16 -15.02
N PRO A 241 1.71 -20.84 -14.96
CA PRO A 241 1.45 -20.04 -16.14
C PRO A 241 2.71 -19.96 -17.02
N PRO A 242 2.56 -19.96 -18.36
CA PRO A 242 3.70 -19.92 -19.27
C PRO A 242 4.48 -18.59 -19.22
N HIS A 243 3.81 -17.51 -18.80
CA HIS A 243 4.34 -16.15 -18.82
C HIS A 243 4.15 -15.42 -17.47
N PRO A 244 4.73 -15.93 -16.36
CA PRO A 244 4.56 -15.32 -15.03
C PRO A 244 5.11 -13.89 -14.95
N GLU A 245 6.05 -13.54 -15.86
CA GLU A 245 6.63 -12.21 -15.96
C GLU A 245 5.59 -11.12 -16.31
N ILE A 246 4.49 -11.45 -16.96
CA ILE A 246 3.42 -10.48 -17.28
C ILE A 246 2.84 -9.90 -16.00
N TRP A 247 2.43 -10.76 -15.08
CA TRP A 247 1.89 -10.30 -13.79
C TRP A 247 2.96 -9.61 -12.93
N ILE A 248 4.15 -10.17 -12.84
CA ILE A 248 5.22 -9.61 -12.01
C ILE A 248 5.62 -8.21 -12.51
N ASN A 249 5.80 -8.03 -13.81
CA ASN A 249 6.10 -6.72 -14.39
C ASN A 249 4.98 -5.72 -14.17
N TYR A 250 3.72 -6.13 -14.35
CA TYR A 250 2.56 -5.28 -14.07
C TYR A 250 2.57 -4.84 -12.61
N PHE A 251 2.65 -5.78 -11.66
CA PHE A 251 2.64 -5.49 -10.24
C PHE A 251 3.77 -4.52 -9.84
N LEU A 252 5.00 -4.80 -10.29
CA LEU A 252 6.16 -3.94 -10.00
C LEU A 252 6.03 -2.56 -10.65
N ARG A 253 5.47 -2.47 -11.85
CA ARG A 253 5.17 -1.20 -12.51
C ARG A 253 4.18 -0.37 -11.67
N MET A 254 3.12 -0.98 -11.15
CA MET A 254 2.17 -0.30 -10.26
C MET A 254 2.84 0.16 -8.96
N VAL A 255 3.68 -0.68 -8.34
CA VAL A 255 4.45 -0.29 -7.14
C VAL A 255 5.42 0.85 -7.43
N LYS A 256 6.07 0.87 -8.60
CA LYS A 256 6.94 1.97 -9.03
C LYS A 256 6.15 3.29 -9.12
N LEU A 257 5.01 3.29 -9.81
CA LEU A 257 4.14 4.47 -9.96
C LEU A 257 3.65 4.94 -8.59
N TYR A 258 3.17 4.03 -7.77
CA TYR A 258 2.74 4.29 -6.40
C TYR A 258 3.85 4.94 -5.57
N SER A 259 5.04 4.33 -5.53
CA SER A 259 6.18 4.84 -4.74
C SER A 259 6.66 6.21 -5.21
N GLY A 260 6.66 6.46 -6.53
CA GLY A 260 6.97 7.77 -7.10
C GLY A 260 5.98 8.83 -6.65
N LYS A 261 4.67 8.53 -6.69
CA LYS A 261 3.63 9.44 -6.21
C LYS A 261 3.75 9.75 -4.73
N VAL A 262 4.14 8.76 -3.92
CA VAL A 262 4.41 8.99 -2.47
C VAL A 262 5.56 9.95 -2.27
N CYS A 263 6.65 9.82 -3.05
CA CYS A 263 7.75 10.80 -3.02
C CYS A 263 7.23 12.22 -3.28
N ASP A 264 6.46 12.42 -4.34
CA ASP A 264 5.93 13.73 -4.70
C ASP A 264 5.03 14.30 -3.61
N LEU A 265 4.13 13.48 -3.05
CA LEU A 265 3.25 13.88 -1.95
C LEU A 265 4.01 14.28 -0.69
N GLN A 266 5.05 13.53 -0.34
CA GLN A 266 5.86 13.85 0.84
C GLN A 266 6.70 15.11 0.62
N MET A 267 7.26 15.31 -0.57
CA MET A 267 8.02 16.52 -0.90
C MET A 267 7.12 17.76 -0.80
N ALA A 268 5.95 17.74 -1.44
CA ALA A 268 4.99 18.84 -1.39
C ALA A 268 4.51 19.11 0.05
N SER A 269 4.17 18.05 0.80
CA SER A 269 3.72 18.18 2.19
C SER A 269 4.83 18.67 3.12
N ASN A 270 6.08 18.34 2.86
CA ASN A 270 7.23 18.84 3.62
C ASN A 270 7.44 20.33 3.38
N GLU A 271 7.32 20.80 2.13
CA GLU A 271 7.41 22.23 1.82
C GLU A 271 6.31 23.03 2.53
N GLU A 272 5.07 22.53 2.53
CA GLU A 272 3.95 23.14 3.25
C GLU A 272 4.16 23.14 4.78
N ASP A 273 4.63 22.02 5.34
CA ASP A 273 4.87 21.86 6.79
C ASP A 273 5.99 22.81 7.26
N VAL A 274 7.09 22.91 6.50
CA VAL A 274 8.16 23.86 6.74
C VAL A 274 7.66 25.30 6.62
N ALA A 275 6.88 25.63 5.58
CA ALA A 275 6.31 26.95 5.40
C ALA A 275 5.37 27.34 6.55
N ALA A 276 4.53 26.40 7.01
CA ALA A 276 3.66 26.60 8.16
C ALA A 276 4.46 26.79 9.46
N SER A 277 5.47 25.95 9.67
CA SER A 277 6.38 26.05 10.83
C SER A 277 7.14 27.38 10.89
N LEU A 278 7.38 28.00 9.73
CA LEU A 278 8.05 29.29 9.61
C LEU A 278 7.07 30.47 9.52
N SER A 279 5.76 30.23 9.63
CA SER A 279 4.73 31.28 9.44
C SER A 279 4.82 32.41 10.47
N PHE A 280 5.26 32.11 11.69
CA PHE A 280 5.45 33.06 12.77
C PHE A 280 6.68 33.99 12.56
N LEU A 281 7.60 33.60 11.68
CA LEU A 281 8.79 34.42 11.42
C LEU A 281 8.43 35.61 10.50
N LYS A 282 8.94 36.80 10.85
CA LYS A 282 8.84 37.99 9.99
C LYS A 282 9.73 37.85 8.76
N GLY A 283 9.52 38.70 7.75
CA GLY A 283 10.28 38.61 6.49
C GLY A 283 11.81 38.63 6.66
N LYS A 284 12.29 39.42 7.63
CA LYS A 284 13.74 39.54 7.91
C LYS A 284 14.34 38.33 8.65
N GLU A 285 13.57 37.66 9.48
CA GLU A 285 13.98 36.39 10.10
C GLU A 285 13.97 35.25 9.09
N LYS A 286 12.97 35.21 8.17
CA LYS A 286 12.95 34.27 7.05
C LYS A 286 14.15 34.43 6.12
N GLU A 287 14.51 35.67 5.81
CA GLU A 287 15.70 35.98 5.01
C GLU A 287 17.00 35.50 5.68
N LEU A 288 17.15 35.76 6.98
CA LEU A 288 18.26 35.25 7.76
C LEU A 288 18.34 33.73 7.75
N LEU A 289 17.21 33.03 7.99
CA LEU A 289 17.15 31.57 8.01
C LEU A 289 17.53 30.97 6.64
N ARG A 290 17.01 31.54 5.55
CA ARG A 290 17.39 31.12 4.18
C ARG A 290 18.89 31.28 3.94
N LEU A 291 19.46 32.40 4.31
CA LEU A 291 20.89 32.64 4.19
C LEU A 291 21.72 31.60 4.96
N LEU A 292 21.32 31.30 6.20
CA LEU A 292 22.02 30.32 7.03
C LEU A 292 21.96 28.91 6.42
N ILE A 293 20.81 28.50 5.88
CA ILE A 293 20.65 27.19 5.27
C ILE A 293 21.45 27.07 3.95
N MET A 294 21.43 28.09 3.12
CA MET A 294 22.03 28.03 1.79
C MET A 294 23.54 28.24 1.79
N ASP A 295 24.04 29.19 2.61
CA ASP A 295 25.41 29.67 2.53
C ASP A 295 26.32 29.15 3.65
N TYR A 296 25.75 28.64 4.75
CA TYR A 296 26.50 28.14 5.89
C TYR A 296 26.16 26.68 6.16
N LYS A 297 27.05 25.77 5.74
CA LYS A 297 26.89 24.31 5.94
C LYS A 297 27.43 23.82 7.29
N GLY A 298 27.69 24.71 8.24
CA GLY A 298 28.25 24.37 9.54
C GLY A 298 28.26 25.58 10.48
N GLU A 299 29.36 25.79 11.20
CA GLU A 299 29.51 26.89 12.15
C GLU A 299 29.62 28.25 11.43
N PHE A 300 28.99 29.25 12.01
CA PHE A 300 29.08 30.64 11.55
C PHE A 300 29.17 31.61 12.74
N THR A 301 29.67 32.81 12.50
CA THR A 301 29.65 33.87 13.50
C THR A 301 28.60 34.93 13.15
N PRO A 302 27.96 35.57 14.16
CA PRO A 302 27.04 36.69 13.91
C PRO A 302 27.67 37.84 13.10
N ILE A 303 28.99 38.04 13.24
CA ILE A 303 29.75 39.09 12.51
C ILE A 303 29.81 38.78 11.01
N GLU A 304 30.08 37.53 10.62
CA GLU A 304 30.07 37.11 9.21
C GLU A 304 28.73 37.33 8.56
N VAL A 305 27.66 36.87 9.24
CA VAL A 305 26.29 37.04 8.76
C VAL A 305 25.88 38.49 8.69
N SER A 306 26.30 39.32 9.64
CA SER A 306 25.99 40.76 9.67
C SER A 306 26.61 41.52 8.49
N ARG A 307 27.85 41.17 8.10
CA ARG A 307 28.49 41.72 6.91
C ARG A 307 27.75 41.36 5.63
N LYS A 308 27.33 40.12 5.51
CA LYS A 308 26.65 39.61 4.31
C LYS A 308 25.23 40.20 4.11
N LEU A 309 24.52 40.46 5.21
CA LEU A 309 23.20 41.10 5.19
C LEU A 309 23.25 42.64 5.32
N SER A 310 24.43 43.21 5.40
CA SER A 310 24.60 44.65 5.58
C SER A 310 23.80 45.24 6.77
N VAL A 311 23.78 44.52 7.90
CA VAL A 311 23.11 44.92 9.13
C VAL A 311 24.07 44.88 10.32
N THR A 312 23.67 45.44 11.46
CA THR A 312 24.53 45.42 12.66
C THR A 312 24.59 44.03 13.29
N ASN A 313 25.72 43.72 13.95
CA ASN A 313 25.88 42.44 14.67
C ASN A 313 24.77 42.25 15.73
N LYS A 314 24.39 43.32 16.44
CA LYS A 314 23.30 43.32 17.42
C LYS A 314 21.95 42.90 16.78
N THR A 315 21.70 43.36 15.54
CA THR A 315 20.51 42.98 14.79
C THR A 315 20.52 41.52 14.45
N ILE A 316 21.66 40.94 14.07
CA ILE A 316 21.77 39.50 13.81
C ILE A 316 21.55 38.68 15.09
N ILE A 317 22.19 39.04 16.19
CA ILE A 317 22.01 38.35 17.49
C ILE A 317 20.52 38.34 17.90
N ASN A 318 19.82 39.47 17.79
CA ASN A 318 18.41 39.55 18.12
C ASN A 318 17.53 38.68 17.21
N ARG A 319 17.84 38.61 15.90
CA ARG A 319 17.10 37.73 14.96
C ARG A 319 17.41 36.25 15.19
N LEU A 320 18.66 35.89 15.50
CA LEU A 320 19.04 34.53 15.89
C LEU A 320 18.32 34.08 17.15
N ALA A 321 18.15 34.97 18.15
CA ALA A 321 17.41 34.66 19.35
C ALA A 321 15.92 34.33 19.10
N VAL A 322 15.35 34.78 18.00
CA VAL A 322 14.00 34.41 17.54
C VAL A 322 13.99 33.02 16.86
N LEU A 323 15.07 32.68 16.14
CA LEU A 323 15.18 31.39 15.44
C LEU A 323 15.51 30.23 16.39
N VAL A 324 16.00 30.48 17.60
CA VAL A 324 16.36 29.46 18.59
C VAL A 324 15.21 29.14 19.56
N LYS A 325 14.18 29.98 19.59
CA LYS A 325 12.94 29.73 20.35
C LYS A 325 11.98 28.84 19.60
#